data_e55e4e2fb527a722e3365e1d32c47e9d
#
_entry.id   e55e4e2fb527a722e3365e1d32c47e9d
#
_cell.length_a   1.000
_cell.length_b   1.000
_cell.length_c   1.000
_cell.angle_alpha   90.00
_cell.angle_beta   90.00
_cell.angle_gamma   90.00
#
_symmetry.space_group_name_H-M   'P 1'
#
loop_
_entity.id
_entity.type
_entity.pdbx_description
1 polymer ?
#
loop_
_entity_poly.entity_id
_entity_poly.type
_entity_poly.pdbx_seq_one_letter_code
_entity_poly.pdbx_strand_id
1 'polypeptide(L)'
;MEQISRRNILKSGVALSSAAIIPFEKHTTNIPKSNFSFCLNTSTIMKQNIGLMAEIELVAKVGYNGIEIWIRTLEAFVKAGGNLKDVKQKASDLGIVIEDAIGFAPWIVDDPNERQKALEQTKREMDMLAQIGCKRIAAPPFGATQGANINLREAAARYRAVCDLGDSMGILPMLELWGFSANLHLFGETLFVASESGHPKALILADVYHLHKGGSELNALSFLSGNHIQVFHMNDYPAIPSRETLNDSFRVMPGDGVAPMDKILKILHDKNTPIVLSVELFNEDYWEKDPNEVAKIGLEKMKMCVEKALK
;
A
#
# COMPACT_ATOMS: atom_id res chain seq x y z
N MET A 1 -61.59 34.10 -50.93
CA MET A 1 -61.44 35.42 -50.35
C MET A 1 -62.04 35.39 -48.98
N GLU A 2 -61.28 35.14 -47.97
CA GLU A 2 -61.70 35.39 -46.60
C GLU A 2 -60.44 35.67 -45.76
N GLN A 3 -60.43 36.80 -45.14
CA GLN A 3 -59.39 37.32 -44.29
C GLN A 3 -59.38 36.56 -42.95
N ILE A 4 -58.30 35.98 -42.56
CA ILE A 4 -58.11 35.51 -41.20
C ILE A 4 -57.27 36.47 -40.40
N SER A 5 -57.95 37.02 -39.40
CA SER A 5 -57.54 38.01 -38.46
C SER A 5 -56.36 37.57 -37.57
N ARG A 6 -55.38 38.48 -37.42
CA ARG A 6 -54.31 38.44 -36.43
C ARG A 6 -54.87 38.73 -35.03
N ARG A 7 -55.13 37.69 -34.23
CA ARG A 7 -55.22 37.84 -32.75
C ARG A 7 -55.42 36.41 -32.15
N ASN A 8 -54.29 35.82 -31.75
CA ASN A 8 -54.23 34.85 -30.62
C ASN A 8 -52.80 34.28 -30.51
N ILE A 9 -51.88 35.20 -30.18
CA ILE A 9 -50.60 34.85 -29.62
C ILE A 9 -50.61 35.45 -28.21
N LEU A 10 -50.62 34.59 -27.23
CA LEU A 10 -50.16 34.81 -25.85
C LEU A 10 -50.97 33.90 -24.90
N LYS A 11 -50.43 32.77 -24.59
CA LYS A 11 -50.52 32.08 -23.30
C LYS A 11 -49.98 30.65 -23.45
N SER A 12 -48.66 30.54 -23.67
CA SER A 12 -47.96 29.28 -23.36
C SER A 12 -47.05 29.61 -22.20
N GLY A 13 -47.50 29.31 -21.00
CA GLY A 13 -46.72 29.44 -19.80
C GLY A 13 -45.56 28.45 -19.83
N VAL A 14 -44.36 28.98 -19.72
CA VAL A 14 -43.15 28.18 -19.47
C VAL A 14 -43.26 27.65 -18.04
N ALA A 15 -43.56 26.35 -17.91
CA ALA A 15 -43.41 25.66 -16.65
C ALA A 15 -41.93 25.46 -16.37
N LEU A 16 -41.39 26.27 -15.48
CA LEU A 16 -40.08 26.06 -14.86
C LEU A 16 -40.18 24.79 -14.02
N SER A 17 -39.67 23.68 -14.56
CA SER A 17 -39.44 22.48 -13.76
C SER A 17 -38.34 22.79 -12.75
N SER A 18 -38.74 22.99 -11.50
CA SER A 18 -37.80 22.98 -10.37
C SER A 18 -37.15 21.59 -10.29
N ALA A 19 -35.90 21.50 -10.73
CA ALA A 19 -35.08 20.32 -10.47
C ALA A 19 -34.96 20.19 -8.95
N ALA A 20 -35.59 19.18 -8.40
CA ALA A 20 -35.42 18.81 -7.00
C ALA A 20 -33.95 18.47 -6.79
N ILE A 21 -33.25 19.29 -6.02
CA ILE A 21 -31.93 18.98 -5.49
C ILE A 21 -32.15 17.82 -4.53
N ILE A 22 -31.85 16.60 -5.00
CA ILE A 22 -31.79 15.40 -4.14
C ILE A 22 -30.64 15.68 -3.17
N PRO A 23 -30.89 15.75 -1.86
CA PRO A 23 -29.80 15.90 -0.92
C PRO A 23 -28.90 14.68 -1.04
N PHE A 24 -27.61 14.90 -1.27
CA PHE A 24 -26.59 13.87 -1.22
C PHE A 24 -26.55 13.37 0.23
N GLU A 25 -27.22 12.26 0.52
CA GLU A 25 -27.10 11.61 1.81
C GLU A 25 -25.63 11.25 2.00
N LYS A 26 -25.01 11.92 2.98
CA LYS A 26 -23.72 11.46 3.52
C LYS A 26 -23.99 10.06 4.09
N HIS A 27 -23.67 9.04 3.32
CA HIS A 27 -23.54 7.71 3.87
C HIS A 27 -22.42 7.78 4.92
N THR A 28 -22.79 8.05 6.16
CA THR A 28 -21.94 7.73 7.30
C THR A 28 -21.87 6.22 7.35
N THR A 29 -20.86 5.65 6.69
CA THR A 29 -20.55 4.23 6.80
C THR A 29 -20.24 3.97 8.26
N ASN A 30 -21.15 3.33 8.99
CA ASN A 30 -20.88 2.73 10.29
C ASN A 30 -19.95 1.55 10.03
N ILE A 31 -18.64 1.83 9.84
CA ILE A 31 -17.66 0.75 9.79
C ILE A 31 -17.72 0.07 11.15
N PRO A 32 -17.96 -1.25 11.22
CA PRO A 32 -17.86 -1.98 12.46
C PRO A 32 -16.53 -1.65 13.11
N LYS A 33 -16.46 -1.64 14.44
CA LYS A 33 -15.21 -1.34 15.16
C LYS A 33 -14.12 -2.28 14.67
N SER A 34 -13.33 -1.80 13.71
CA SER A 34 -12.27 -2.58 13.07
C SER A 34 -10.92 -2.21 13.67
N ASN A 35 -9.99 -3.14 13.61
CA ASN A 35 -8.59 -2.94 13.98
C ASN A 35 -7.74 -2.40 12.81
N PHE A 36 -8.37 -1.92 11.74
CA PHE A 36 -7.70 -1.42 10.55
C PHE A 36 -7.56 0.10 10.55
N SER A 37 -6.41 0.58 10.10
CA SER A 37 -6.17 1.95 9.64
C SER A 37 -5.85 1.95 8.15
N PHE A 38 -6.01 3.09 7.47
CA PHE A 38 -5.89 3.19 6.02
C PHE A 38 -4.70 4.05 5.62
N CYS A 39 -3.86 3.52 4.76
CA CYS A 39 -2.64 4.13 4.26
C CYS A 39 -2.66 4.19 2.72
N LEU A 40 -2.02 5.20 2.15
CA LEU A 40 -1.72 5.27 0.72
C LEU A 40 -0.24 4.97 0.51
N ASN A 41 0.07 3.89 -0.24
CA ASN A 41 1.40 3.74 -0.84
C ASN A 41 1.51 4.67 -2.04
N THR A 42 2.54 5.50 -2.04
CA THR A 42 2.73 6.53 -3.08
C THR A 42 3.02 5.97 -4.48
N SER A 43 3.27 4.65 -4.63
CA SER A 43 3.28 3.98 -5.94
C SER A 43 1.99 4.22 -6.72
N THR A 44 0.85 4.26 -6.01
CA THR A 44 -0.49 4.43 -6.58
C THR A 44 -0.65 5.74 -7.36
N ILE A 45 0.16 6.75 -7.02
CA ILE A 45 0.15 8.10 -7.64
C ILE A 45 1.56 8.55 -8.08
N MET A 46 2.52 7.63 -8.25
CA MET A 46 3.94 8.01 -8.42
C MET A 46 4.23 8.76 -9.73
N LYS A 47 3.47 8.48 -10.80
CA LYS A 47 3.74 9.10 -12.11
C LYS A 47 3.19 10.51 -12.24
N GLN A 48 2.31 10.92 -11.36
CA GLN A 48 1.85 12.32 -11.27
C GLN A 48 2.94 13.25 -10.74
N ASN A 49 4.02 12.71 -10.12
CA ASN A 49 5.23 13.43 -9.70
C ASN A 49 4.95 14.72 -8.90
N ILE A 50 3.98 14.67 -7.99
CA ILE A 50 3.59 15.86 -7.20
C ILE A 50 4.59 16.21 -6.09
N GLY A 51 5.46 15.27 -5.74
CA GLY A 51 6.52 15.42 -4.74
C GLY A 51 6.07 15.13 -3.31
N LEU A 52 7.03 14.69 -2.47
CA LEU A 52 6.80 14.16 -1.13
C LEU A 52 5.90 15.03 -0.24
N MET A 53 6.16 16.33 -0.20
CA MET A 53 5.38 17.24 0.67
C MET A 53 3.93 17.38 0.22
N ALA A 54 3.69 17.39 -1.10
CA ALA A 54 2.34 17.42 -1.65
C ALA A 54 1.62 16.08 -1.53
N GLU A 55 2.35 14.96 -1.57
CA GLU A 55 1.81 13.62 -1.29
C GLU A 55 1.26 13.53 0.14
N ILE A 56 2.00 14.06 1.13
CA ILE A 56 1.56 14.13 2.53
C ILE A 56 0.30 15.02 2.68
N GLU A 57 0.25 16.16 2.00
CA GLU A 57 -0.92 17.04 2.02
C GLU A 57 -2.14 16.37 1.37
N LEU A 58 -1.92 15.65 0.27
CA LEU A 58 -2.96 14.94 -0.46
C LEU A 58 -3.61 13.86 0.41
N VAL A 59 -2.82 13.00 1.06
CA VAL A 59 -3.37 11.91 1.89
C VAL A 59 -4.15 12.46 3.08
N ALA A 60 -3.68 13.55 3.69
CA ALA A 60 -4.39 14.23 4.76
C ALA A 60 -5.73 14.81 4.28
N LYS A 61 -5.74 15.52 3.15
CA LYS A 61 -6.94 16.09 2.54
C LYS A 61 -7.98 15.04 2.18
N VAL A 62 -7.55 13.89 1.67
CA VAL A 62 -8.43 12.77 1.31
C VAL A 62 -8.98 12.06 2.54
N GLY A 63 -8.26 12.05 3.66
CA GLY A 63 -8.68 11.46 4.94
C GLY A 63 -8.11 10.07 5.20
N TYR A 64 -6.92 9.78 4.70
CA TYR A 64 -6.13 8.65 5.13
C TYR A 64 -5.60 8.84 6.56
N ASN A 65 -5.21 7.75 7.21
CA ASN A 65 -4.53 7.78 8.50
C ASN A 65 -3.00 7.89 8.34
N GLY A 66 -2.48 7.35 7.25
CA GLY A 66 -1.05 7.28 7.00
C GLY A 66 -0.66 7.33 5.54
N ILE A 67 0.64 7.41 5.33
CA ILE A 67 1.29 7.38 4.03
C ILE A 67 2.45 6.38 4.08
N GLU A 68 2.62 5.63 3.02
CA GLU A 68 3.77 4.76 2.76
C GLU A 68 4.57 5.34 1.62
N ILE A 69 5.80 5.73 1.92
CA ILE A 69 6.67 6.46 1.00
C ILE A 69 7.70 5.53 0.35
N TRP A 70 8.41 6.01 -0.66
CA TRP A 70 9.53 5.30 -1.25
C TRP A 70 10.84 5.96 -0.87
N ILE A 71 11.86 5.17 -0.48
CA ILE A 71 13.20 5.67 -0.14
C ILE A 71 13.74 6.57 -1.25
N ARG A 72 13.60 6.20 -2.51
CA ARG A 72 14.04 7.03 -3.64
C ARG A 72 13.40 8.42 -3.70
N THR A 73 12.14 8.54 -3.28
CA THR A 73 11.43 9.83 -3.22
C THR A 73 11.99 10.69 -2.09
N LEU A 74 12.26 10.06 -0.93
CA LEU A 74 12.90 10.73 0.20
C LEU A 74 14.32 11.19 -0.12
N GLU A 75 15.13 10.33 -0.76
CA GLU A 75 16.48 10.67 -1.23
C GLU A 75 16.46 11.83 -2.25
N ALA A 76 15.52 11.78 -3.21
CA ALA A 76 15.36 12.86 -4.19
C ALA A 76 14.98 14.19 -3.52
N PHE A 77 14.13 14.16 -2.51
CA PHE A 77 13.76 15.33 -1.72
C PHE A 77 14.97 15.92 -0.99
N VAL A 78 15.77 15.10 -0.32
CA VAL A 78 16.99 15.54 0.36
C VAL A 78 18.03 16.07 -0.63
N LYS A 79 18.23 15.39 -1.75
CA LYS A 79 19.14 15.81 -2.83
C LYS A 79 18.75 17.16 -3.43
N ALA A 80 17.46 17.48 -3.46
CA ALA A 80 16.95 18.78 -3.89
C ALA A 80 17.09 19.88 -2.81
N GLY A 81 17.72 19.59 -1.66
CA GLY A 81 17.90 20.53 -0.57
C GLY A 81 16.79 20.53 0.48
N GLY A 82 15.87 19.57 0.41
CA GLY A 82 14.81 19.40 1.39
C GLY A 82 15.33 18.94 2.76
N ASN A 83 14.65 19.37 3.83
CA ASN A 83 15.02 19.05 5.20
C ASN A 83 14.08 17.98 5.77
N LEU A 84 14.63 16.88 6.29
CA LEU A 84 13.88 15.77 6.87
C LEU A 84 13.01 16.20 8.07
N LYS A 85 13.42 17.21 8.82
CA LYS A 85 12.61 17.75 9.93
C LYS A 85 11.31 18.38 9.43
N ASP A 86 11.33 19.00 8.24
CA ASP A 86 10.14 19.61 7.66
C ASP A 86 9.13 18.54 7.22
N VAL A 87 9.62 17.38 6.73
CA VAL A 87 8.78 16.21 6.41
C VAL A 87 8.07 15.72 7.67
N LYS A 88 8.84 15.51 8.76
CA LYS A 88 8.28 15.10 10.06
C LYS A 88 7.25 16.09 10.58
N GLN A 89 7.58 17.38 10.54
CA GLN A 89 6.69 18.44 11.03
C GLN A 89 5.40 18.49 10.21
N LYS A 90 5.51 18.46 8.88
CA LYS A 90 4.35 18.46 7.98
C LYS A 90 3.41 17.28 8.25
N ALA A 91 3.93 16.07 8.36
CA ALA A 91 3.13 14.89 8.67
C ALA A 91 2.44 15.03 10.04
N SER A 92 3.18 15.49 11.06
CA SER A 92 2.64 15.74 12.40
C SER A 92 1.54 16.78 12.43
N ASP A 93 1.74 17.94 11.76
CA ASP A 93 0.77 19.04 11.71
C ASP A 93 -0.54 18.63 11.05
N LEU A 94 -0.47 17.71 10.09
CA LEU A 94 -1.62 17.17 9.37
C LEU A 94 -2.21 15.91 10.01
N GLY A 95 -1.60 15.40 11.09
CA GLY A 95 -2.04 14.19 11.77
C GLY A 95 -1.83 12.91 10.95
N ILE A 96 -0.86 12.92 10.03
CA ILE A 96 -0.52 11.77 9.18
C ILE A 96 0.65 10.99 9.79
N VAL A 97 0.51 9.66 9.83
CA VAL A 97 1.61 8.76 10.19
C VAL A 97 2.36 8.36 8.93
N ILE A 98 3.69 8.50 8.93
CA ILE A 98 4.53 7.86 7.90
C ILE A 98 4.72 6.42 8.35
N GLU A 99 3.91 5.52 7.80
CA GLU A 99 3.74 4.16 8.32
C GLU A 99 4.96 3.29 8.07
N ASP A 100 5.48 3.34 6.86
CA ASP A 100 6.69 2.66 6.44
C ASP A 100 7.27 3.26 5.16
N ALA A 101 8.35 2.67 4.66
CA ALA A 101 8.96 3.05 3.41
C ALA A 101 9.41 1.83 2.60
N ILE A 102 9.22 1.91 1.29
CA ILE A 102 9.69 0.89 0.35
C ILE A 102 11.17 1.14 0.02
N GLY A 103 12.01 0.20 0.43
CA GLY A 103 13.46 0.18 0.19
C GLY A 103 13.88 -0.99 -0.69
N PHE A 104 15.05 -0.87 -1.34
CA PHE A 104 15.56 -1.88 -2.29
C PHE A 104 17.02 -2.23 -2.01
N ALA A 105 17.39 -2.38 -0.74
CA ALA A 105 18.70 -2.88 -0.40
C ALA A 105 18.80 -4.39 -0.72
N PRO A 106 19.83 -4.87 -1.46
CA PRO A 106 19.96 -6.26 -1.84
C PRO A 106 20.51 -7.14 -0.70
N TRP A 107 19.81 -7.15 0.43
CA TRP A 107 20.23 -7.83 1.68
C TRP A 107 20.32 -9.36 1.54
N ILE A 108 19.58 -9.97 0.60
CA ILE A 108 19.40 -11.41 0.47
C ILE A 108 20.43 -12.10 -0.43
N VAL A 109 21.17 -11.35 -1.26
CA VAL A 109 22.07 -11.89 -2.28
C VAL A 109 23.20 -12.76 -1.72
N ASP A 110 23.77 -13.66 -2.55
CA ASP A 110 24.82 -14.62 -2.11
C ASP A 110 26.19 -14.00 -1.91
N ASP A 111 26.53 -12.93 -2.65
CA ASP A 111 27.82 -12.27 -2.51
C ASP A 111 27.93 -11.54 -1.15
N PRO A 112 28.90 -11.90 -0.28
CA PRO A 112 29.02 -11.28 1.04
C PRO A 112 29.43 -9.81 1.00
N ASN A 113 30.15 -9.36 -0.03
CA ASN A 113 30.53 -7.96 -0.18
C ASN A 113 29.32 -7.11 -0.58
N GLU A 114 28.48 -7.63 -1.47
CA GLU A 114 27.23 -6.95 -1.84
C GLU A 114 26.27 -6.89 -0.64
N ARG A 115 26.18 -7.94 0.17
CA ARG A 115 25.38 -7.91 1.41
C ARG A 115 25.91 -6.88 2.42
N GLN A 116 27.23 -6.76 2.56
CA GLN A 116 27.81 -5.73 3.44
C GLN A 116 27.42 -4.31 2.97
N LYS A 117 27.53 -4.05 1.67
CA LYS A 117 27.07 -2.77 1.08
C LYS A 117 25.58 -2.55 1.26
N ALA A 118 24.78 -3.61 1.14
CA ALA A 118 23.34 -3.56 1.38
C ALA A 118 23.00 -3.18 2.82
N LEU A 119 23.69 -3.73 3.81
CA LEU A 119 23.51 -3.35 5.22
C LEU A 119 23.91 -1.89 5.48
N GLU A 120 24.98 -1.41 4.85
CA GLU A 120 25.36 0.00 4.93
C GLU A 120 24.34 0.92 4.24
N GLN A 121 23.77 0.50 3.12
CA GLN A 121 22.65 1.19 2.47
C GLN A 121 21.43 1.23 3.39
N THR A 122 20.99 0.08 3.90
CA THR A 122 19.86 -0.02 4.83
C THR A 122 20.04 0.86 6.05
N LYS A 123 21.28 0.93 6.60
CA LYS A 123 21.59 1.81 7.73
C LYS A 123 21.36 3.29 7.40
N ARG A 124 21.80 3.75 6.22
CA ARG A 124 21.57 5.14 5.78
C ARG A 124 20.07 5.42 5.56
N GLU A 125 19.35 4.47 4.97
CA GLU A 125 17.91 4.56 4.75
C GLU A 125 17.16 4.65 6.09
N MET A 126 17.48 3.77 7.04
CA MET A 126 16.89 3.77 8.38
C MET A 126 17.20 5.06 9.16
N ASP A 127 18.38 5.65 8.99
CA ASP A 127 18.72 6.95 9.60
C ASP A 127 17.80 8.07 9.09
N MET A 128 17.55 8.14 7.78
CA MET A 128 16.61 9.10 7.21
C MET A 128 15.19 8.86 7.73
N LEU A 129 14.76 7.60 7.81
CA LEU A 129 13.44 7.23 8.30
C LEU A 129 13.24 7.60 9.76
N ALA A 130 14.24 7.37 10.62
CA ALA A 130 14.21 7.77 12.03
C ALA A 130 14.02 9.29 12.18
N GLN A 131 14.67 10.09 11.34
CA GLN A 131 14.57 11.55 11.36
C GLN A 131 13.16 12.05 11.00
N ILE A 132 12.45 11.38 10.09
CA ILE A 132 11.08 11.73 9.71
C ILE A 132 10.02 11.09 10.62
N GLY A 133 10.42 10.22 11.56
CA GLY A 133 9.52 9.56 12.50
C GLY A 133 8.88 8.28 11.98
N CYS A 134 9.26 7.81 10.80
CA CYS A 134 8.88 6.51 10.26
C CYS A 134 9.48 5.38 11.12
N LYS A 135 8.77 4.25 11.25
CA LYS A 135 9.17 3.14 12.14
C LYS A 135 9.42 1.83 11.42
N ARG A 136 9.14 1.74 10.14
CA ARG A 136 9.24 0.50 9.36
C ARG A 136 9.90 0.74 8.02
N ILE A 137 10.48 -0.33 7.46
CA ILE A 137 11.02 -0.36 6.11
C ILE A 137 10.75 -1.73 5.49
N ALA A 138 10.31 -1.76 4.24
CA ALA A 138 10.19 -2.99 3.48
C ALA A 138 11.57 -3.60 3.18
N ALA A 139 11.67 -4.93 3.26
CA ALA A 139 12.85 -5.73 2.95
C ALA A 139 12.50 -6.82 1.92
N PRO A 140 12.27 -6.43 0.65
CA PRO A 140 11.97 -7.37 -0.42
C PRO A 140 13.18 -8.23 -0.80
N PRO A 141 12.98 -9.34 -1.55
CA PRO A 141 14.07 -10.17 -2.07
C PRO A 141 14.78 -9.50 -3.28
N PHE A 142 15.04 -8.20 -3.17
CA PHE A 142 15.70 -7.43 -4.21
C PHE A 142 17.13 -7.93 -4.48
N GLY A 143 17.49 -8.03 -5.75
CA GLY A 143 18.76 -8.60 -6.19
C GLY A 143 18.75 -10.13 -6.32
N ALA A 144 17.66 -10.81 -5.88
CA ALA A 144 17.50 -12.25 -5.96
C ALA A 144 16.16 -12.68 -6.61
N THR A 145 15.61 -11.83 -7.44
CA THR A 145 14.33 -12.06 -8.16
C THR A 145 14.45 -13.06 -9.29
N GLN A 146 15.68 -13.35 -9.72
CA GLN A 146 16.02 -14.31 -10.78
C GLN A 146 17.22 -15.16 -10.34
N GLY A 147 17.46 -16.28 -11.05
CA GLY A 147 18.62 -17.13 -10.80
C GLY A 147 18.33 -18.33 -9.90
N ALA A 148 19.37 -18.82 -9.23
CA ALA A 148 19.28 -20.00 -8.38
C ALA A 148 18.49 -19.71 -7.09
N ASN A 149 17.83 -20.74 -6.58
CA ASN A 149 17.14 -20.66 -5.29
C ASN A 149 18.16 -20.51 -4.14
N ILE A 150 17.97 -19.47 -3.35
CA ILE A 150 18.75 -19.23 -2.14
C ILE A 150 18.29 -20.23 -1.06
N ASN A 151 19.23 -20.75 -0.30
CA ASN A 151 18.89 -21.56 0.86
C ASN A 151 18.11 -20.72 1.88
N LEU A 152 16.90 -21.16 2.25
CA LEU A 152 16.02 -20.38 3.13
C LEU A 152 16.60 -20.17 4.54
N ARG A 153 17.46 -21.09 5.07
CA ARG A 153 18.14 -20.88 6.34
C ARG A 153 19.21 -19.80 6.25
N GLU A 154 19.91 -19.72 5.11
CA GLU A 154 20.84 -18.62 4.86
C GLU A 154 20.09 -17.29 4.71
N ALA A 155 18.96 -17.27 3.97
CA ALA A 155 18.09 -16.11 3.88
C ALA A 155 17.61 -15.66 5.27
N ALA A 156 17.26 -16.60 6.15
CA ALA A 156 16.86 -16.31 7.54
C ALA A 156 18.00 -15.66 8.35
N ALA A 157 19.22 -16.18 8.23
CA ALA A 157 20.39 -15.58 8.89
C ALA A 157 20.69 -14.17 8.36
N ARG A 158 20.52 -13.96 7.04
CA ARG A 158 20.69 -12.64 6.39
C ARG A 158 19.60 -11.66 6.84
N TYR A 159 18.33 -12.10 6.89
CA TYR A 159 17.24 -11.29 7.41
C TYR A 159 17.43 -10.96 8.90
N ARG A 160 17.95 -11.89 9.70
CA ARG A 160 18.32 -11.63 11.09
C ARG A 160 19.27 -10.44 11.22
N ALA A 161 20.32 -10.37 10.37
CA ALA A 161 21.26 -9.25 10.39
C ALA A 161 20.56 -7.89 10.08
N VAL A 162 19.59 -7.88 9.17
CA VAL A 162 18.77 -6.69 8.89
C VAL A 162 17.91 -6.30 10.10
N CYS A 163 17.33 -7.29 10.80
CA CYS A 163 16.54 -7.05 12.01
C CYS A 163 17.40 -6.53 13.18
N ASP A 164 18.58 -7.10 13.38
CA ASP A 164 19.52 -6.64 14.42
C ASP A 164 19.98 -5.20 14.14
N LEU A 165 20.21 -4.83 12.87
CA LEU A 165 20.46 -3.45 12.47
C LEU A 165 19.26 -2.56 12.78
N GLY A 166 18.05 -3.01 12.43
CA GLY A 166 16.80 -2.31 12.69
C GLY A 166 16.59 -2.02 14.18
N ASP A 167 16.90 -2.98 15.06
CA ASP A 167 16.83 -2.78 16.51
C ASP A 167 17.78 -1.65 16.98
N SER A 168 18.99 -1.58 16.42
CA SER A 168 19.96 -0.53 16.75
C SER A 168 19.52 0.87 16.30
N MET A 169 18.69 0.94 15.25
CA MET A 169 18.21 2.18 14.62
C MET A 169 16.79 2.57 15.05
N GLY A 170 16.06 1.66 15.74
CA GLY A 170 14.67 1.86 16.11
C GLY A 170 13.69 1.79 14.93
N ILE A 171 14.08 1.08 13.86
CA ILE A 171 13.30 0.85 12.65
C ILE A 171 13.06 -0.66 12.49
N LEU A 172 11.83 -1.06 12.19
CA LEU A 172 11.45 -2.46 12.02
C LEU A 172 11.48 -2.84 10.53
N PRO A 173 12.40 -3.70 10.07
CA PRO A 173 12.33 -4.23 8.73
C PRO A 173 11.17 -5.23 8.61
N MET A 174 10.44 -5.15 7.50
CA MET A 174 9.35 -6.05 7.16
C MET A 174 9.76 -6.90 5.97
N LEU A 175 9.87 -8.21 6.18
CA LEU A 175 10.20 -9.16 5.11
C LEU A 175 9.07 -9.20 4.09
N GLU A 176 9.35 -8.75 2.88
CA GLU A 176 8.34 -8.61 1.85
C GLU A 176 8.26 -9.85 0.95
N LEU A 177 7.03 -10.29 0.69
CA LEU A 177 6.70 -11.34 -0.27
C LEU A 177 6.61 -10.76 -1.68
N TRP A 178 7.40 -11.28 -2.63
CA TRP A 178 7.28 -10.91 -4.04
C TRP A 178 6.89 -12.11 -4.91
N GLY A 179 5.62 -12.24 -5.25
CA GLY A 179 5.06 -13.38 -5.96
C GLY A 179 5.62 -13.65 -7.36
N PHE A 180 6.31 -12.71 -7.98
CA PHE A 180 7.00 -12.89 -9.27
C PHE A 180 8.48 -13.29 -9.12
N SER A 181 9.01 -13.26 -7.90
CA SER A 181 10.42 -13.53 -7.63
C SER A 181 10.75 -15.02 -7.68
N ALA A 182 11.98 -15.38 -8.03
CA ALA A 182 12.47 -16.75 -7.88
C ALA A 182 12.63 -17.17 -6.41
N ASN A 183 12.84 -16.20 -5.52
CA ASN A 183 13.02 -16.41 -4.09
C ASN A 183 11.96 -15.62 -3.30
N LEU A 184 11.44 -16.18 -2.24
CA LEU A 184 10.38 -15.59 -1.40
C LEU A 184 9.11 -15.25 -2.19
N HIS A 185 8.72 -16.10 -3.14
CA HIS A 185 7.48 -15.96 -3.90
C HIS A 185 6.27 -16.61 -3.22
N LEU A 186 6.52 -17.55 -2.32
CA LEU A 186 5.48 -18.17 -1.52
C LEU A 186 5.47 -17.60 -0.09
N PHE A 187 4.27 -17.37 0.43
CA PHE A 187 4.10 -16.91 1.82
C PHE A 187 4.73 -17.89 2.82
N GLY A 188 4.68 -19.20 2.54
CA GLY A 188 5.33 -20.21 3.37
C GLY A 188 6.86 -20.06 3.43
N GLU A 189 7.51 -19.63 2.35
CA GLU A 189 8.96 -19.33 2.35
C GLU A 189 9.26 -18.09 3.19
N THR A 190 8.45 -17.05 3.04
CA THR A 190 8.57 -15.81 3.81
C THR A 190 8.34 -16.08 5.30
N LEU A 191 7.33 -16.89 5.63
CA LEU A 191 7.04 -17.30 7.00
C LEU A 191 8.21 -18.12 7.59
N PHE A 192 8.79 -19.04 6.82
CA PHE A 192 9.97 -19.81 7.23
C PHE A 192 11.15 -18.88 7.54
N VAL A 193 11.49 -17.97 6.63
CA VAL A 193 12.62 -17.05 6.80
C VAL A 193 12.41 -16.14 8.01
N ALA A 194 11.23 -15.58 8.19
CA ALA A 194 10.93 -14.75 9.35
C ALA A 194 11.06 -15.54 10.67
N SER A 195 10.50 -16.76 10.71
CA SER A 195 10.56 -17.65 11.88
C SER A 195 11.99 -18.09 12.20
N GLU A 196 12.71 -18.64 11.20
CA GLU A 196 14.07 -19.16 11.38
C GLU A 196 15.12 -18.06 11.59
N SER A 197 14.79 -16.80 11.32
CA SER A 197 15.65 -15.67 11.74
C SER A 197 15.82 -15.63 13.26
N GLY A 198 14.88 -16.18 14.00
CA GLY A 198 14.86 -16.19 15.47
C GLY A 198 14.78 -14.79 16.08
N HIS A 199 14.45 -13.77 15.28
CA HIS A 199 14.33 -12.41 15.79
C HIS A 199 12.92 -12.14 16.34
N PRO A 200 12.76 -11.69 17.60
CA PRO A 200 11.45 -11.58 18.25
C PRO A 200 10.53 -10.53 17.61
N LYS A 201 11.09 -9.60 16.86
CA LYS A 201 10.35 -8.53 16.14
C LYS A 201 10.37 -8.74 14.63
N ALA A 202 10.64 -9.95 14.13
CA ALA A 202 10.55 -10.22 12.71
C ALA A 202 9.13 -9.94 12.21
N LEU A 203 8.99 -9.10 11.19
CA LEU A 203 7.72 -8.73 10.57
C LEU A 203 7.66 -9.28 9.15
N ILE A 204 6.44 -9.51 8.68
CA ILE A 204 6.16 -9.86 7.29
C ILE A 204 5.26 -8.77 6.69
N LEU A 205 5.62 -8.31 5.50
CA LEU A 205 4.80 -7.47 4.64
C LEU A 205 4.22 -8.37 3.54
N ALA A 206 2.91 -8.56 3.57
CA ALA A 206 2.18 -9.36 2.60
C ALA A 206 1.25 -8.47 1.76
N ASP A 207 0.88 -8.97 0.59
CA ASP A 207 0.19 -8.24 -0.46
C ASP A 207 -0.83 -9.17 -1.15
N VAL A 208 -2.02 -8.66 -1.47
CA VAL A 208 -3.08 -9.44 -2.13
C VAL A 208 -2.62 -9.99 -3.48
N TYR A 209 -2.01 -9.13 -4.31
CA TYR A 209 -1.51 -9.53 -5.63
C TYR A 209 -0.35 -10.52 -5.52
N HIS A 210 0.62 -10.26 -4.65
CA HIS A 210 1.78 -11.14 -4.50
C HIS A 210 1.41 -12.52 -3.92
N LEU A 211 0.46 -12.61 -3.01
CA LEU A 211 -0.09 -13.88 -2.55
C LEU A 211 -0.66 -14.70 -3.72
N HIS A 212 -1.44 -14.05 -4.60
CA HIS A 212 -1.99 -14.68 -5.79
C HIS A 212 -0.90 -15.02 -6.80
N LYS A 213 -0.06 -14.04 -7.17
CA LYS A 213 0.98 -14.18 -8.20
C LYS A 213 1.95 -15.31 -7.89
N GLY A 214 2.36 -15.44 -6.63
CA GLY A 214 3.24 -16.52 -6.17
C GLY A 214 2.54 -17.88 -6.05
N GLY A 215 1.21 -17.90 -5.95
CA GLY A 215 0.43 -19.12 -5.77
C GLY A 215 0.33 -19.55 -4.30
N SER A 216 0.39 -18.62 -3.37
CA SER A 216 0.26 -18.89 -1.94
C SER A 216 -1.17 -19.27 -1.56
N GLU A 217 -1.29 -20.23 -0.65
CA GLU A 217 -2.57 -20.57 -0.03
C GLU A 217 -2.95 -19.53 1.02
N LEU A 218 -4.15 -18.95 0.93
CA LEU A 218 -4.58 -17.88 1.84
C LEU A 218 -4.65 -18.31 3.31
N ASN A 219 -4.90 -19.61 3.57
CA ASN A 219 -4.90 -20.13 4.93
C ASN A 219 -3.52 -19.98 5.62
N ALA A 220 -2.44 -19.84 4.85
CA ALA A 220 -1.12 -19.58 5.40
C ALA A 220 -1.05 -18.29 6.21
N LEU A 221 -1.85 -17.27 5.87
CA LEU A 221 -1.97 -16.04 6.67
C LEU A 221 -2.45 -16.31 8.11
N SER A 222 -3.21 -17.39 8.34
CA SER A 222 -3.71 -17.73 9.69
C SER A 222 -2.62 -18.21 10.63
N PHE A 223 -1.49 -18.73 10.11
CA PHE A 223 -0.35 -19.15 10.92
C PHE A 223 0.47 -17.97 11.48
N LEU A 224 0.35 -16.80 10.88
CA LEU A 224 1.05 -15.60 11.34
C LEU A 224 0.28 -14.93 12.47
N SER A 225 0.94 -14.68 13.61
CA SER A 225 0.31 -13.90 14.69
C SER A 225 0.22 -12.42 14.31
N GLY A 226 -0.76 -11.71 14.88
CA GLY A 226 -0.98 -10.29 14.57
C GLY A 226 0.20 -9.38 14.90
N ASN A 227 1.06 -9.75 15.84
CA ASN A 227 2.26 -8.98 16.17
C ASN A 227 3.34 -9.00 15.07
N HIS A 228 3.25 -9.94 14.14
CA HIS A 228 4.22 -10.13 13.06
C HIS A 228 3.72 -9.64 11.69
N ILE A 229 2.52 -9.02 11.65
CA ILE A 229 1.97 -8.35 10.46
C ILE A 229 1.35 -7.02 10.88
N GLN A 230 2.00 -5.93 10.56
CA GLN A 230 1.57 -4.59 10.96
C GLN A 230 1.10 -3.74 9.79
N VAL A 231 1.57 -4.05 8.58
CA VAL A 231 1.15 -3.46 7.31
C VAL A 231 0.78 -4.59 6.36
N PHE A 232 -0.27 -4.36 5.56
CA PHE A 232 -0.72 -5.28 4.53
C PHE A 232 -1.07 -4.47 3.28
N HIS A 233 -0.47 -4.82 2.13
CA HIS A 233 -0.73 -4.14 0.88
C HIS A 233 -2.07 -4.58 0.28
N MET A 234 -2.91 -3.58 0.03
CA MET A 234 -4.24 -3.73 -0.53
C MET A 234 -4.24 -3.36 -2.00
N ASN A 235 -4.67 -4.29 -2.81
CA ASN A 235 -4.95 -4.16 -4.23
C ASN A 235 -5.90 -5.28 -4.62
N ASP A 236 -6.20 -5.41 -5.90
CA ASP A 236 -6.93 -6.52 -6.46
C ASP A 236 -6.34 -6.87 -7.83
N TYR A 237 -6.81 -7.92 -8.45
CA TYR A 237 -6.34 -8.37 -9.75
C TYR A 237 -7.51 -8.89 -10.59
N PRO A 238 -7.48 -8.68 -11.94
CA PRO A 238 -8.52 -9.17 -12.83
C PRO A 238 -8.44 -10.69 -13.01
N ALA A 239 -9.55 -11.31 -13.47
CA ALA A 239 -9.57 -12.73 -13.84
C ALA A 239 -8.73 -13.06 -15.07
N ILE A 240 -8.47 -12.07 -15.92
CA ILE A 240 -7.68 -12.16 -17.15
C ILE A 240 -6.69 -10.98 -17.15
N PRO A 241 -5.40 -11.21 -17.43
CA PRO A 241 -4.76 -12.45 -17.88
C PRO A 241 -4.60 -13.49 -16.76
N SER A 242 -4.10 -14.70 -17.13
CA SER A 242 -3.83 -15.75 -16.14
C SER A 242 -2.73 -15.32 -15.15
N ARG A 243 -2.68 -15.97 -14.00
CA ARG A 243 -1.69 -15.71 -12.94
C ARG A 243 -0.25 -15.68 -13.46
N GLU A 244 0.10 -16.57 -14.38
CA GLU A 244 1.45 -16.73 -14.93
C GLU A 244 1.88 -15.49 -15.72
N THR A 245 0.96 -14.86 -16.45
CA THR A 245 1.20 -13.70 -17.31
C THR A 245 0.84 -12.37 -16.66
N LEU A 246 0.10 -12.42 -15.55
CA LEU A 246 -0.26 -11.25 -14.75
C LEU A 246 1.02 -10.54 -14.24
N ASN A 247 1.09 -9.23 -14.33
CA ASN A 247 2.16 -8.40 -13.76
C ASN A 247 1.57 -7.22 -12.99
N ASP A 248 2.42 -6.42 -12.35
CA ASP A 248 2.01 -5.33 -11.45
C ASP A 248 1.11 -4.27 -12.11
N SER A 249 1.25 -4.04 -13.43
CA SER A 249 0.43 -3.06 -14.14
C SER A 249 -1.05 -3.46 -14.27
N PHE A 250 -1.39 -4.72 -14.03
CA PHE A 250 -2.77 -5.21 -14.00
C PHE A 250 -3.44 -5.08 -12.63
N ARG A 251 -2.72 -4.66 -11.60
CA ARG A 251 -3.34 -4.41 -10.30
C ARG A 251 -4.44 -3.37 -10.43
N VAL A 252 -5.60 -3.65 -9.81
CA VAL A 252 -6.76 -2.76 -9.78
C VAL A 252 -7.10 -2.39 -8.35
N MET A 253 -8.01 -1.44 -8.17
CA MET A 253 -8.47 -1.01 -6.84
C MET A 253 -9.06 -2.19 -6.06
N PRO A 254 -8.90 -2.22 -4.72
CA PRO A 254 -9.50 -3.25 -3.89
C PRO A 254 -11.00 -3.43 -4.14
N GLY A 255 -11.42 -4.66 -4.45
CA GLY A 255 -12.80 -5.03 -4.75
C GLY A 255 -13.23 -4.83 -6.21
N ASP A 256 -12.35 -4.38 -7.10
CA ASP A 256 -12.62 -4.27 -8.54
C ASP A 256 -12.16 -5.49 -9.34
N GLY A 257 -11.53 -6.44 -8.68
CA GLY A 257 -11.04 -7.67 -9.28
C GLY A 257 -11.76 -8.92 -8.77
N VAL A 258 -11.01 -10.02 -8.69
CA VAL A 258 -11.51 -11.34 -8.31
C VAL A 258 -10.86 -11.90 -7.05
N ALA A 259 -10.06 -11.11 -6.34
CA ALA A 259 -9.45 -11.55 -5.10
C ALA A 259 -10.52 -11.88 -4.05
N PRO A 260 -10.35 -12.94 -3.26
CA PRO A 260 -11.28 -13.30 -2.19
C PRO A 260 -11.11 -12.37 -0.97
N MET A 261 -11.37 -11.07 -1.19
CA MET A 261 -11.10 -9.97 -0.28
C MET A 261 -11.75 -10.17 1.09
N ASP A 262 -13.01 -10.64 1.09
CA ASP A 262 -13.75 -10.89 2.33
C ASP A 262 -13.03 -11.93 3.23
N LYS A 263 -12.49 -12.99 2.63
CA LYS A 263 -11.73 -14.03 3.34
C LYS A 263 -10.41 -13.48 3.89
N ILE A 264 -9.68 -12.70 3.08
CA ILE A 264 -8.40 -12.09 3.47
C ILE A 264 -8.61 -11.16 4.66
N LEU A 265 -9.56 -10.24 4.54
CA LEU A 265 -9.84 -9.24 5.58
C LEU A 265 -10.35 -9.86 6.88
N LYS A 266 -11.15 -10.94 6.82
CA LYS A 266 -11.56 -11.69 8.02
C LYS A 266 -10.36 -12.31 8.72
N ILE A 267 -9.47 -12.99 7.99
CA ILE A 267 -8.24 -13.56 8.59
C ILE A 267 -7.39 -12.49 9.26
N LEU A 268 -7.26 -11.31 8.64
CA LEU A 268 -6.50 -10.20 9.22
C LEU A 268 -7.20 -9.59 10.44
N HIS A 269 -8.52 -9.41 10.37
CA HIS A 269 -9.31 -8.87 11.47
C HIS A 269 -9.28 -9.75 12.72
N ASP A 270 -9.37 -11.06 12.53
CA ASP A 270 -9.38 -12.07 13.61
C ASP A 270 -8.06 -12.14 14.40
N LYS A 271 -7.02 -11.48 13.91
CA LYS A 271 -5.74 -11.35 14.64
C LYS A 271 -5.85 -10.41 15.85
N ASN A 272 -6.90 -9.59 15.92
CA ASN A 272 -7.18 -8.68 17.02
C ASN A 272 -6.03 -7.73 17.38
N THR A 273 -5.24 -7.35 16.41
CA THR A 273 -4.13 -6.38 16.52
C THR A 273 -4.31 -5.27 15.49
N PRO A 274 -3.84 -4.04 15.73
CA PRO A 274 -3.85 -2.99 14.72
C PRO A 274 -3.08 -3.41 13.47
N ILE A 275 -3.70 -3.27 12.30
CA ILE A 275 -3.08 -3.51 10.99
C ILE A 275 -3.36 -2.32 10.09
N VAL A 276 -2.32 -1.82 9.45
CA VAL A 276 -2.39 -0.78 8.42
C VAL A 276 -2.69 -1.45 7.08
N LEU A 277 -3.80 -1.06 6.46
CA LEU A 277 -4.15 -1.45 5.09
C LEU A 277 -3.64 -0.36 4.15
N SER A 278 -2.63 -0.66 3.35
CA SER A 278 -1.97 0.29 2.45
C SER A 278 -2.30 -0.02 1.00
N VAL A 279 -3.01 0.88 0.31
CA VAL A 279 -3.34 0.68 -1.11
C VAL A 279 -2.11 0.91 -1.97
N GLU A 280 -1.70 -0.15 -2.69
CA GLU A 280 -0.51 -0.17 -3.54
C GLU A 280 -0.85 -0.62 -4.96
N LEU A 281 -0.69 0.28 -5.93
CA LEU A 281 -1.00 0.03 -7.34
C LEU A 281 0.12 0.55 -8.25
N PHE A 282 0.26 -0.14 -9.40
CA PHE A 282 1.23 0.21 -10.45
C PHE A 282 0.55 0.31 -11.83
N ASN A 283 -0.73 0.65 -11.85
CA ASN A 283 -1.57 0.66 -13.04
C ASN A 283 -1.50 2.01 -13.75
N GLU A 284 -1.15 1.98 -15.03
CA GLU A 284 -0.95 3.18 -15.85
C GLU A 284 -2.24 4.00 -16.01
N ASP A 285 -3.40 3.35 -16.09
CA ASP A 285 -4.70 4.04 -16.20
C ASP A 285 -5.00 4.93 -14.99
N TYR A 286 -4.49 4.58 -13.80
CA TYR A 286 -4.62 5.45 -12.61
C TYR A 286 -3.58 6.57 -12.60
N TRP A 287 -2.39 6.33 -13.16
CA TRP A 287 -1.35 7.34 -13.24
C TRP A 287 -1.67 8.49 -14.21
N GLU A 288 -2.60 8.28 -15.16
CA GLU A 288 -3.09 9.31 -16.08
C GLU A 288 -4.18 10.21 -15.48
N LYS A 289 -4.73 9.85 -14.30
CA LYS A 289 -5.81 10.58 -13.64
C LYS A 289 -5.29 11.59 -12.62
N ASP A 290 -6.20 12.46 -12.15
CA ASP A 290 -5.92 13.37 -11.04
C ASP A 290 -5.54 12.57 -9.77
N PRO A 291 -4.41 12.86 -9.11
CA PRO A 291 -3.95 12.08 -7.96
C PRO A 291 -4.92 12.16 -6.76
N ASN A 292 -5.66 13.27 -6.59
CA ASN A 292 -6.66 13.37 -5.52
C ASN A 292 -7.85 12.43 -5.79
N GLU A 293 -8.25 12.31 -7.06
CA GLU A 293 -9.32 11.37 -7.46
C GLU A 293 -8.88 9.93 -7.21
N VAL A 294 -7.68 9.56 -7.67
CA VAL A 294 -7.13 8.20 -7.49
C VAL A 294 -7.03 7.84 -6.00
N ALA A 295 -6.44 8.72 -5.20
CA ALA A 295 -6.31 8.49 -3.77
C ALA A 295 -7.67 8.37 -3.07
N LYS A 296 -8.66 9.21 -3.45
CA LYS A 296 -10.02 9.17 -2.90
C LYS A 296 -10.70 7.83 -3.22
N ILE A 297 -10.65 7.39 -4.48
CA ILE A 297 -11.20 6.10 -4.90
C ILE A 297 -10.55 4.95 -4.11
N GLY A 298 -9.22 4.95 -3.97
CA GLY A 298 -8.50 3.92 -3.21
C GLY A 298 -8.98 3.81 -1.77
N LEU A 299 -9.15 4.94 -1.08
CA LEU A 299 -9.66 4.95 0.30
C LEU A 299 -11.11 4.44 0.39
N GLU A 300 -11.98 4.90 -0.50
CA GLU A 300 -13.38 4.48 -0.53
C GLU A 300 -13.49 2.97 -0.80
N LYS A 301 -12.74 2.44 -1.75
CA LYS A 301 -12.71 1.01 -2.08
C LYS A 301 -12.21 0.15 -0.93
N MET A 302 -11.13 0.53 -0.25
CA MET A 302 -10.66 -0.19 0.94
C MET A 302 -11.71 -0.21 2.04
N LYS A 303 -12.35 0.94 2.34
CA LYS A 303 -13.42 1.03 3.33
C LYS A 303 -14.61 0.13 3.00
N MET A 304 -15.04 0.13 1.73
CA MET A 304 -16.13 -0.75 1.26
C MET A 304 -15.77 -2.23 1.42
N CYS A 305 -14.54 -2.64 1.09
CA CYS A 305 -14.09 -4.03 1.28
C CYS A 305 -14.14 -4.43 2.77
N VAL A 306 -13.63 -3.56 3.66
CA VAL A 306 -13.66 -3.80 5.11
C VAL A 306 -15.09 -3.89 5.63
N GLU A 307 -15.96 -2.94 5.24
CA GLU A 307 -17.37 -2.96 5.66
C GLU A 307 -18.08 -4.23 5.21
N LYS A 308 -17.85 -4.67 3.96
CA LYS A 308 -18.44 -5.90 3.43
C LYS A 308 -17.92 -7.14 4.15
N ALA A 309 -16.62 -7.22 4.43
CA ALA A 309 -16.00 -8.37 5.08
C ALA A 309 -16.41 -8.54 6.54
N LEU A 310 -16.74 -7.46 7.25
CA LEU A 310 -17.05 -7.47 8.69
C LEU A 310 -18.56 -7.43 9.01
N LYS A 311 -19.42 -7.44 8.00
CA LYS A 311 -20.85 -7.69 8.13
C LYS A 311 -21.13 -9.18 8.28
#